data_4cc2d8669e07a94d554e9d1346f775d4
#
_entry.id   4cc2d8669e07a94d554e9d1346f775d4
#
_cell.length_a   1.000
_cell.length_b   1.000
_cell.length_c   1.000
_cell.angle_alpha   90.00
_cell.angle_beta   90.00
_cell.angle_gamma   90.00
#
_symmetry.space_group_name_H-M   'P 1'
#
loop_
_entity.id
_entity.type
_entity.pdbx_description
1 polymer ?
#
loop_
_entity_poly.entity_id
_entity_poly.type
_entity_poly.pdbx_seq_one_letter_code
_entity_poly.pdbx_strand_id
1 'polypeptide(L)' 'MGKPTGFLEYARRGNPCQPPQERVKHYHEFHPPLSREERQRQGARCMACGVPFCQSGAVLGGMVSGCPLHNLVPEWNDL' A
#
# COMPACT_ATOMS: atom_id res chain seq x y z
N MET A 1 8.86 8.04 -3.62
CA MET A 1 10.19 7.97 -2.98
C MET A 1 10.03 7.69 -1.49
N GLY A 2 10.69 6.64 -0.99
CA GLY A 2 10.66 6.29 0.44
C GLY A 2 11.31 7.37 1.29
N LYS A 3 10.75 7.64 2.47
CA LYS A 3 11.26 8.67 3.37
C LYS A 3 11.22 8.15 4.81
N PRO A 4 12.35 8.15 5.55
CA PRO A 4 12.39 7.58 6.90
C PRO A 4 11.36 8.16 7.87
N THR A 5 11.01 9.43 7.73
CA THR A 5 10.02 10.10 8.58
C THR A 5 8.67 10.30 7.90
N GLY A 6 8.48 9.74 6.71
CA GLY A 6 7.26 9.93 5.93
C GLY A 6 6.00 9.49 6.67
N PHE A 7 6.08 8.41 7.44
CA PHE A 7 4.94 7.90 8.20
C PHE A 7 4.50 8.87 9.33
N LEU A 8 5.37 9.79 9.73
CA LEU A 8 5.05 10.83 10.71
C LEU A 8 4.48 12.08 10.03
N GLU A 9 4.91 12.37 8.80
CA GLU A 9 4.50 13.56 8.06
C GLU A 9 3.18 13.37 7.31
N TYR A 10 2.93 12.16 6.82
CA TYR A 10 1.76 11.86 5.98
C TYR A 10 0.85 10.86 6.69
N ALA A 11 -0.42 11.20 6.81
CA ALA A 11 -1.41 10.29 7.35
C ALA A 11 -1.66 9.13 6.39
N ARG A 12 -1.93 7.95 6.96
CA ARG A 12 -2.31 6.79 6.16
C ARG A 12 -3.66 7.03 5.50
N ARG A 13 -3.76 6.70 4.21
CA ARG A 13 -5.00 6.80 3.46
C ARG A 13 -5.21 5.54 2.63
N GLY A 14 -6.34 4.89 2.86
CA GLY A 14 -6.72 3.73 2.08
C GLY A 14 -7.27 4.10 0.71
N ASN A 15 -7.31 3.13 -0.17
CA ASN A 15 -7.90 3.32 -1.48
C ASN A 15 -9.42 3.43 -1.34
N PRO A 16 -10.07 4.49 -1.86
CA PRO A 16 -11.50 4.65 -1.71
C PRO A 16 -12.28 3.65 -2.57
N CYS A 17 -13.51 3.36 -2.16
CA CYS A 17 -14.43 2.52 -2.93
C CYS A 17 -15.65 3.35 -3.29
N GLN A 18 -16.26 3.06 -4.45
CA GLN A 18 -17.56 3.64 -4.77
C GLN A 18 -18.62 3.12 -3.79
N PRO A 19 -19.66 3.93 -3.49
CA PRO A 19 -20.77 3.45 -2.66
C PRO A 19 -21.44 2.22 -3.25
N PRO A 20 -21.91 1.26 -2.42
CA PRO A 20 -22.54 0.05 -2.93
C PRO A 20 -23.71 0.31 -3.87
N GLN A 21 -24.46 1.38 -3.63
CA GLN A 21 -25.61 1.74 -4.47
C GLN A 21 -25.22 2.10 -5.91
N GLU A 22 -24.01 2.67 -6.09
CA GLU A 22 -23.52 3.02 -7.43
C GLU A 22 -22.86 1.82 -8.11
N ARG A 23 -22.08 1.04 -7.39
CA ARG A 23 -21.32 -0.06 -7.99
C ARG A 23 -22.17 -1.27 -8.37
N VAL A 24 -23.36 -1.42 -7.82
CA VAL A 24 -24.29 -2.49 -8.25
C VAL A 24 -24.86 -2.27 -9.65
N LYS A 25 -24.72 -1.05 -10.20
CA LYS A 25 -25.21 -0.69 -11.53
C LYS A 25 -24.27 -1.10 -12.65
N HIS A 26 -23.04 -1.51 -12.33
CA HIS A 26 -22.03 -1.87 -13.32
C HIS A 26 -21.10 -2.96 -12.79
N TYR A 27 -20.35 -3.57 -13.71
CA TYR A 27 -19.33 -4.57 -13.39
C TYR A 27 -17.91 -4.02 -13.58
N HIS A 28 -17.76 -2.69 -13.64
CA HIS A 28 -16.47 -2.04 -13.75
C HIS A 28 -15.79 -1.96 -12.40
N GLU A 29 -14.54 -1.58 -12.40
CA GLU A 29 -13.77 -1.38 -11.18
C GLU A 29 -14.43 -0.31 -10.31
N PHE A 30 -14.63 -0.63 -9.03
CA PHE A 30 -15.27 0.27 -8.07
C PHE A 30 -14.28 0.97 -7.14
N HIS A 31 -12.98 0.77 -7.33
CA HIS A 31 -11.93 1.48 -6.61
C HIS A 31 -11.41 2.62 -7.50
N PRO A 32 -11.89 3.87 -7.30
CA PRO A 32 -11.32 4.98 -8.06
C PRO A 32 -9.84 5.14 -7.72
N PRO A 33 -8.97 5.39 -8.72
CA PRO A 33 -7.55 5.53 -8.45
C PRO A 33 -7.26 6.80 -7.65
N LEU A 34 -6.29 6.72 -6.74
CA LEU A 34 -5.78 7.90 -6.06
C LEU A 34 -5.04 8.79 -7.05
N SER A 35 -4.98 10.09 -6.78
CA SER A 35 -4.18 11.01 -7.57
C SER A 35 -2.69 10.64 -7.48
N ARG A 36 -1.90 11.09 -8.46
CA ARG A 36 -0.46 10.82 -8.45
C ARG A 36 0.20 11.32 -7.17
N GLU A 37 -0.18 12.51 -6.71
CA GLU A 37 0.35 13.10 -5.47
C GLU A 37 0.02 12.26 -4.25
N GLU A 38 -1.22 11.80 -4.14
CA GLU A 38 -1.64 10.93 -3.04
C GLU A 38 -0.89 9.60 -3.05
N ARG A 39 -0.71 9.00 -4.22
CA ARG A 39 0.07 7.76 -4.33
C ARG A 39 1.51 7.96 -3.90
N GLN A 40 2.11 9.09 -4.30
CA GLN A 40 3.48 9.42 -3.90
C GLN A 40 3.60 9.63 -2.39
N ARG A 41 2.61 10.30 -1.77
CA ARG A 41 2.60 10.49 -0.32
C ARG A 41 2.47 9.17 0.41
N GLN A 42 1.60 8.28 -0.05
CA GLN A 42 1.44 6.98 0.59
C GLN A 42 2.70 6.12 0.41
N GLY A 43 3.33 6.15 -0.76
CA GLY A 43 4.61 5.48 -0.97
C GLY A 43 5.72 6.02 -0.09
N ALA A 44 5.72 7.34 0.16
CA ALA A 44 6.72 7.98 1.03
C ALA A 44 6.61 7.57 2.50
N ARG A 45 5.51 6.92 2.91
CA ARG A 45 5.39 6.37 4.27
C ARG A 45 6.29 5.17 4.50
N CYS A 46 6.80 4.56 3.44
CA CYS A 46 7.74 3.45 3.54
C CYS A 46 9.09 3.94 4.05
N MET A 47 9.56 3.35 5.14
CA MET A 47 10.85 3.71 5.76
C MET A 47 12.05 3.03 5.10
N ALA A 48 11.82 2.08 4.19
CA ALA A 48 12.88 1.23 3.65
C ALA A 48 13.70 0.61 4.80
N CYS A 49 13.03 -0.05 5.73
CA CYS A 49 13.56 -0.40 7.05
C CYS A 49 14.72 -1.41 7.06
N GLY A 50 15.03 -2.03 5.92
CA GLY A 50 16.07 -3.05 5.86
C GLY A 50 15.66 -4.43 6.38
N VAL A 51 14.53 -4.52 7.09
CA VAL A 51 13.93 -5.79 7.55
C VAL A 51 12.48 -5.83 7.07
N PRO A 52 12.24 -5.93 5.74
CA PRO A 52 10.91 -5.69 5.17
C PRO A 52 10.00 -6.90 5.34
N PHE A 53 9.25 -6.94 6.44
CA PHE A 53 8.23 -7.98 6.65
C PHE A 53 7.17 -7.96 5.55
N CYS A 54 6.97 -6.82 4.89
CA CYS A 54 6.03 -6.69 3.78
C CYS A 54 6.36 -7.58 2.57
N GLN A 55 7.59 -8.02 2.43
CA GLN A 55 8.01 -8.91 1.33
C GLN A 55 8.61 -10.23 1.83
N SER A 56 8.59 -10.49 3.15
CA SER A 56 9.32 -11.63 3.70
C SER A 56 8.62 -12.96 3.48
N GLY A 57 7.30 -12.99 3.46
CA GLY A 57 6.54 -14.22 3.40
C GLY A 57 6.72 -15.10 4.63
N ALA A 58 7.26 -14.59 5.72
CA ALA A 58 7.49 -15.33 6.93
C ALA A 58 6.18 -15.68 7.65
N VAL A 59 6.11 -16.86 8.23
CA VAL A 59 4.94 -17.28 9.01
C VAL A 59 5.06 -16.73 10.42
N LEU A 60 4.12 -15.88 10.81
CA LEU A 60 4.05 -15.27 12.13
C LEU A 60 2.70 -15.61 12.75
N GLY A 61 2.73 -16.32 13.88
CA GLY A 61 1.48 -16.67 14.58
C GLY A 61 0.50 -17.47 13.73
N GLY A 62 1.00 -18.32 12.82
CA GLY A 62 0.17 -19.12 11.92
C GLY A 62 -0.28 -18.41 10.64
N MET A 63 0.12 -17.15 10.45
CA MET A 63 -0.22 -16.36 9.27
C MET A 63 1.02 -15.92 8.50
N VAL A 64 0.92 -15.89 7.18
CA VAL A 64 2.01 -15.40 6.33
C VAL A 64 2.09 -13.88 6.42
N SER A 65 3.28 -13.34 6.70
CA SER A 65 3.53 -11.92 6.79
C SER A 65 3.85 -11.35 5.41
N GLY A 66 3.13 -10.29 5.01
CA GLY A 66 3.39 -9.56 3.78
C GLY A 66 3.19 -10.39 2.53
N CYS A 67 4.06 -10.19 1.54
CA CYS A 67 3.94 -10.84 0.24
C CYS A 67 4.65 -12.21 0.23
N PRO A 68 3.93 -13.33 0.05
CA PRO A 68 4.56 -14.65 0.01
C PRO A 68 5.40 -14.87 -1.26
N LEU A 69 5.21 -14.06 -2.29
CA LEU A 69 5.98 -14.13 -3.52
C LEU A 69 7.24 -13.27 -3.47
N HIS A 70 7.49 -12.62 -2.34
CA HIS A 70 8.67 -11.76 -2.12
C HIS A 70 8.78 -10.61 -3.10
N ASN A 71 7.66 -9.98 -3.46
CA ASN A 71 7.67 -8.77 -4.29
C ASN A 71 8.46 -7.67 -3.56
N LEU A 72 9.18 -6.86 -4.34
CA LEU A 72 10.08 -5.84 -3.83
C LEU A 72 9.32 -4.59 -3.39
N VAL A 73 8.55 -4.72 -2.29
CA VAL A 73 7.64 -3.67 -1.83
C VAL A 73 8.35 -2.35 -1.51
N PRO A 74 9.47 -2.33 -0.75
CA PRO A 74 10.15 -1.06 -0.50
C PRO A 74 10.67 -0.39 -1.76
N GLU A 75 11.15 -1.13 -2.73
CA GLU A 75 11.66 -0.58 -3.99
C GLU A 75 10.55 0.09 -4.78
N TRP A 76 9.38 -0.54 -4.91
CA TRP A 76 8.31 0.11 -5.66
C TRP A 76 7.74 1.33 -4.92
N ASN A 77 7.78 1.37 -3.60
CA ASN A 77 7.37 2.54 -2.83
C ASN A 77 8.34 3.72 -3.02
N ASP A 78 9.59 3.43 -3.37
CA ASP A 78 10.60 4.46 -3.62
C ASP A 78 10.48 5.09 -5.02
N LEU A 79 9.80 4.44 -5.91
CA LEU A 79 9.57 4.98 -7.26
C LEU A 79 8.56 6.18 -7.25
#